data_5afd673b3cc3dde87a682bc0488f6159
#
_entry.id   5afd673b3cc3dde87a682bc0488f6159
#
_cell.length_a   1.000
_cell.length_b   1.000
_cell.length_c   1.000
_cell.angle_alpha   90.00
_cell.angle_beta   90.00
_cell.angle_gamma   90.00
#
_symmetry.space_group_name_H-M   'P 1'
#
loop_
_entity.id
_entity.type
_entity.pdbx_description
1 polymer ?
#
loop_
_entity_poly.entity_id
_entity_poly.type
_entity_poly.pdbx_seq_one_letter_code
_entity_poly.pdbx_strand_id
1 'polypeptide(L)'
;MNRKWVAFFSQTGSEIVEVSKLLGRWPDLIITNERPEHLRKIHPALEGKVAFVENKPTEEELGLILGHYKDPLVTLHGWLRIMPPYICNRFEIYNGHPGLITEYPELKGKDPQQKAFDLGLDFSGCVIHKVTEGVDEGEILRSRKVSIKGLEIGELFHILHSISVSLWVDFLKN
;
A
#
# COMPACT_ATOMS: atom_id res chain seq x y z
N MET A 1 -4.09 -22.79 -2.24
CA MET A 1 -3.07 -22.76 -1.19
C MET A 1 -3.17 -21.44 -0.43
N ASN A 2 -3.26 -21.51 0.89
CA ASN A 2 -3.24 -20.28 1.70
C ASN A 2 -1.80 -19.76 1.83
N ARG A 3 -1.38 -18.94 0.87
CA ARG A 3 -0.13 -18.21 1.00
C ARG A 3 -0.19 -17.33 2.25
N LYS A 4 0.92 -17.20 2.94
CA LYS A 4 1.04 -16.26 4.06
C LYS A 4 1.00 -14.83 3.51
N TRP A 5 0.17 -14.01 4.11
CA TRP A 5 0.00 -12.61 3.73
C TRP A 5 0.76 -11.71 4.71
N VAL A 6 1.71 -10.92 4.18
CA VAL A 6 2.49 -9.95 4.94
C VAL A 6 2.16 -8.56 4.42
N ALA A 7 1.69 -7.68 5.29
CA ALA A 7 1.30 -6.32 4.93
C ALA A 7 2.19 -5.28 5.61
N PHE A 8 2.59 -4.25 4.86
CA PHE A 8 3.42 -3.14 5.32
C PHE A 8 2.67 -1.82 5.29
N PHE A 9 2.90 -0.96 6.27
CA PHE A 9 2.41 0.43 6.24
C PHE A 9 3.36 1.37 6.98
N SER A 10 3.30 2.68 6.67
CA SER A 10 4.13 3.72 7.31
C SER A 10 3.37 4.72 8.16
N GLN A 11 2.04 4.84 8.02
CA GLN A 11 1.24 5.87 8.69
C GLN A 11 0.27 5.28 9.70
N THR A 12 -0.97 5.07 9.30
CA THR A 12 -2.02 4.62 10.23
C THR A 12 -2.36 3.15 10.13
N GLY A 13 -2.17 2.55 8.96
CA GLY A 13 -2.61 1.18 8.69
C GLY A 13 -4.12 1.03 8.51
N SER A 14 -4.86 2.14 8.40
CA SER A 14 -6.33 2.11 8.27
C SER A 14 -6.80 1.29 7.07
N GLU A 15 -6.09 1.36 5.95
CA GLU A 15 -6.42 0.58 4.77
C GLU A 15 -6.35 -0.93 5.03
N ILE A 16 -5.32 -1.39 5.73
CA ILE A 16 -5.18 -2.80 6.12
C ILE A 16 -6.37 -3.24 6.97
N VAL A 17 -6.79 -2.40 7.92
CA VAL A 17 -7.93 -2.68 8.79
C VAL A 17 -9.22 -2.84 7.99
N GLU A 18 -9.52 -1.90 7.11
CA GLU A 18 -10.74 -1.92 6.30
C GLU A 18 -10.75 -3.10 5.32
N VAL A 19 -9.65 -3.34 4.63
CA VAL A 19 -9.49 -4.49 3.74
C VAL A 19 -9.69 -5.81 4.49
N SER A 20 -9.07 -5.95 5.66
CA SER A 20 -9.14 -7.16 6.47
C SER A 20 -10.56 -7.44 6.95
N LYS A 21 -11.28 -6.42 7.38
CA LYS A 21 -12.68 -6.54 7.80
C LYS A 21 -13.59 -7.01 6.65
N LEU A 22 -13.42 -6.42 5.47
CA LEU A 22 -14.20 -6.79 4.29
C LEU A 22 -13.88 -8.18 3.76
N LEU A 23 -12.61 -8.59 3.85
CA LEU A 23 -12.18 -9.95 3.47
C LEU A 23 -12.59 -11.01 4.49
N GLY A 24 -12.81 -10.64 5.76
CA GLY A 24 -12.90 -11.59 6.86
C GLY A 24 -11.58 -12.32 7.14
N ARG A 25 -10.46 -11.72 6.74
CA ARG A 25 -9.12 -12.29 6.90
C ARG A 25 -8.10 -11.19 7.20
N TRP A 26 -7.27 -11.41 8.18
CA TRP A 26 -6.15 -10.52 8.52
C TRP A 26 -4.83 -11.02 7.93
N PRO A 27 -3.87 -10.12 7.69
CA PRO A 27 -2.50 -10.55 7.38
C PRO A 27 -1.94 -11.45 8.48
N ASP A 28 -1.09 -12.40 8.08
CA ASP A 28 -0.35 -13.24 9.02
C ASP A 28 0.72 -12.44 9.77
N LEU A 29 1.21 -11.37 9.15
CA LEU A 29 2.16 -10.43 9.75
C LEU A 29 1.87 -9.03 9.22
N ILE A 30 1.84 -8.04 10.12
CA ILE A 30 1.70 -6.62 9.80
C ILE A 30 2.96 -5.91 10.28
N ILE A 31 3.60 -5.17 9.38
CA ILE A 31 4.88 -4.50 9.64
C ILE A 31 4.74 -3.00 9.45
N THR A 32 5.30 -2.23 10.36
CA THR A 32 5.41 -0.78 10.23
C THR A 32 6.81 -0.28 10.57
N ASN A 33 7.23 0.78 9.90
CA ASN A 33 8.41 1.57 10.26
C ASN A 33 8.06 2.79 11.12
N GLU A 34 6.83 2.91 11.59
CA GLU A 34 6.45 3.89 12.60
C GLU A 34 7.13 3.53 13.93
N ARG A 35 7.40 4.53 14.74
CA ARG A 35 8.06 4.31 16.04
C ARG A 35 7.05 3.83 17.10
N PRO A 36 7.45 2.92 18.00
CA PRO A 36 6.57 2.48 19.08
C PRO A 36 6.02 3.62 19.95
N GLU A 37 6.78 4.71 20.12
CA GLU A 37 6.35 5.90 20.84
C GLU A 37 5.21 6.65 20.15
N HIS A 38 5.01 6.42 18.86
CA HIS A 38 3.97 7.05 18.05
C HIS A 38 2.74 6.15 17.86
N LEU A 39 2.47 5.24 18.78
CA LEU A 39 1.33 4.31 18.73
C LEU A 39 -0.01 5.01 18.46
N ARG A 40 -0.15 6.26 18.89
CA ARG A 40 -1.38 7.05 18.69
C ARG A 40 -1.71 7.31 17.22
N LYS A 41 -0.71 7.21 16.33
CA LYS A 41 -0.91 7.35 14.89
C LYS A 41 -1.46 6.08 14.25
N ILE A 42 -1.19 4.94 14.86
CA ILE A 42 -1.59 3.64 14.35
C ILE A 42 -3.06 3.40 14.68
N HIS A 43 -3.80 2.88 13.72
CA HIS A 43 -5.21 2.57 13.91
C HIS A 43 -5.40 1.64 15.12
N PRO A 44 -6.35 1.94 16.03
CA PRO A 44 -6.53 1.18 17.28
C PRO A 44 -6.73 -0.33 17.08
N ALA A 45 -7.38 -0.73 15.99
CA ALA A 45 -7.59 -2.15 15.68
C ALA A 45 -6.30 -2.94 15.43
N LEU A 46 -5.17 -2.25 15.23
CA LEU A 46 -3.86 -2.86 15.01
C LEU A 46 -3.03 -2.99 16.29
N GLU A 47 -3.53 -2.49 17.41
CA GLU A 47 -2.83 -2.58 18.69
C GLU A 47 -2.51 -4.05 19.03
N GLY A 48 -1.24 -4.31 19.35
CA GLY A 48 -0.74 -5.66 19.64
C GLY A 48 -0.61 -6.59 18.45
N LYS A 49 -0.89 -6.12 17.23
CA LYS A 49 -0.83 -6.94 15.99
C LYS A 49 0.30 -6.54 15.06
N VAL A 50 1.10 -5.55 15.40
CA VAL A 50 2.11 -4.93 14.52
C VAL A 50 3.51 -5.26 15.00
N ALA A 51 4.37 -5.66 14.07
CA ALA A 51 5.81 -5.74 14.25
C ALA A 51 6.46 -4.44 13.78
N PHE A 52 7.39 -3.92 14.57
CA PHE A 52 8.10 -2.68 14.27
C PHE A 52 9.46 -2.99 13.64
N VAL A 53 9.79 -2.26 12.56
CA VAL A 53 11.11 -2.29 11.94
C VAL A 53 11.74 -0.90 12.00
N GLU A 54 13.02 -0.79 11.66
CA GLU A 54 13.70 0.49 11.57
C GLU A 54 12.99 1.43 10.58
N ASN A 55 13.13 2.73 10.77
CA ASN A 55 12.52 3.73 9.88
C ASN A 55 12.95 3.52 8.41
N LYS A 56 14.24 3.18 8.20
CA LYS A 56 14.76 2.75 6.90
C LYS A 56 15.29 1.33 7.06
N PRO A 57 14.43 0.31 6.96
CA PRO A 57 14.87 -1.06 7.20
C PRO A 57 15.89 -1.47 6.15
N THR A 58 16.90 -2.21 6.60
CA THR A 58 17.94 -2.73 5.72
C THR A 58 17.41 -3.90 4.90
N GLU A 59 18.08 -4.16 3.78
CA GLU A 59 17.85 -5.34 2.95
C GLU A 59 17.97 -6.64 3.77
N GLU A 60 18.97 -6.70 4.65
CA GLU A 60 19.19 -7.85 5.55
C GLU A 60 18.02 -8.05 6.51
N GLU A 61 17.56 -6.99 7.16
CA GLU A 61 16.41 -7.04 8.09
C GLU A 61 15.15 -7.54 7.38
N LEU A 62 14.82 -6.96 6.23
CA LEU A 62 13.66 -7.36 5.43
C LEU A 62 13.79 -8.79 4.91
N GLY A 63 14.97 -9.17 4.46
CA GLY A 63 15.26 -10.53 3.98
C GLY A 63 15.08 -11.59 5.06
N LEU A 64 15.49 -11.29 6.30
CA LEU A 64 15.29 -12.19 7.44
C LEU A 64 13.81 -12.34 7.78
N ILE A 65 13.06 -11.24 7.84
CA ILE A 65 11.64 -11.27 8.17
C ILE A 65 10.85 -12.04 7.13
N LEU A 66 10.98 -11.64 5.85
CA LEU A 66 10.22 -12.24 4.75
C LEU A 66 10.65 -13.69 4.46
N GLY A 67 11.95 -13.97 4.62
CA GLY A 67 12.52 -15.31 4.41
C GLY A 67 12.04 -16.35 5.43
N HIS A 68 11.42 -15.92 6.53
CA HIS A 68 10.78 -16.81 7.49
C HIS A 68 9.57 -17.54 6.91
N TYR A 69 8.93 -16.97 5.90
CA TYR A 69 7.77 -17.54 5.22
C TYR A 69 8.16 -18.17 3.89
N LYS A 70 7.54 -19.29 3.57
CA LYS A 70 7.67 -19.89 2.25
C LYS A 70 6.74 -19.14 1.28
N ASP A 71 7.32 -18.46 0.29
CA ASP A 71 6.62 -17.76 -0.78
C ASP A 71 5.48 -16.83 -0.26
N PRO A 72 5.80 -15.83 0.61
CA PRO A 72 4.78 -14.93 1.13
C PRO A 72 4.21 -14.03 0.03
N LEU A 73 2.94 -13.66 0.17
CA LEU A 73 2.33 -12.58 -0.58
C LEU A 73 2.54 -11.29 0.21
N VAL A 74 3.29 -10.34 -0.34
CA VAL A 74 3.63 -9.08 0.33
C VAL A 74 2.83 -7.95 -0.29
N THR A 75 2.16 -7.16 0.55
CA THR A 75 1.37 -6.00 0.12
C THR A 75 1.79 -4.74 0.86
N LEU A 76 1.86 -3.63 0.13
CA LEU A 76 2.26 -2.34 0.67
C LEU A 76 1.05 -1.39 0.68
N HIS A 77 0.75 -0.82 1.84
CA HIS A 77 -0.40 0.04 2.08
C HIS A 77 0.06 1.38 2.68
N GLY A 78 0.41 2.33 1.82
CA GLY A 78 1.00 3.58 2.28
C GLY A 78 2.39 3.38 2.89
N TRP A 79 3.15 2.43 2.39
CA TRP A 79 4.54 2.23 2.75
C TRP A 79 5.40 3.28 2.06
N LEU A 80 6.12 4.09 2.85
CA LEU A 80 6.83 5.28 2.35
C LEU A 80 8.33 5.06 2.11
N ARG A 81 8.77 3.83 2.02
CA ARG A 81 10.17 3.48 1.72
C ARG A 81 10.27 2.68 0.44
N ILE A 82 11.36 2.86 -0.28
CA ILE A 82 11.67 2.05 -1.45
C ILE A 82 12.10 0.66 -0.98
N MET A 83 11.52 -0.39 -1.56
CA MET A 83 11.98 -1.74 -1.32
C MET A 83 13.34 -1.96 -2.00
N PRO A 84 14.33 -2.49 -1.28
CA PRO A 84 15.64 -2.76 -1.88
C PRO A 84 15.55 -3.71 -3.08
N PRO A 85 16.41 -3.56 -4.11
CA PRO A 85 16.37 -4.40 -5.31
C PRO A 85 16.37 -5.91 -5.03
N TYR A 86 17.23 -6.35 -4.14
CA TYR A 86 17.30 -7.77 -3.74
C TYR A 86 15.95 -8.28 -3.21
N ILE A 87 15.26 -7.48 -2.42
CA ILE A 87 13.94 -7.83 -1.86
C ILE A 87 12.89 -7.90 -2.97
N CYS A 88 12.86 -6.91 -3.87
CA CYS A 88 11.95 -6.91 -5.02
C CYS A 88 12.14 -8.12 -5.93
N ASN A 89 13.38 -8.56 -6.12
CA ASN A 89 13.71 -9.67 -7.00
C ASN A 89 13.46 -11.04 -6.35
N ARG A 90 13.52 -11.10 -5.02
CA ARG A 90 13.36 -12.34 -4.27
C ARG A 90 11.90 -12.63 -3.90
N PHE A 91 11.12 -11.60 -3.61
CA PHE A 91 9.76 -11.74 -3.10
C PHE A 91 8.74 -11.10 -4.04
N GLU A 92 7.56 -11.65 -4.06
CA GLU A 92 6.43 -11.11 -4.80
C GLU A 92 5.74 -10.04 -3.97
N ILE A 93 5.91 -8.77 -4.37
CA ILE A 93 5.45 -7.59 -3.64
C ILE A 93 4.53 -6.76 -4.53
N TYR A 94 3.40 -6.35 -3.98
CA TYR A 94 2.44 -5.47 -4.65
C TYR A 94 2.21 -4.21 -3.84
N ASN A 95 2.06 -3.08 -4.54
CA ASN A 95 1.80 -1.78 -3.94
C ASN A 95 0.48 -1.20 -4.44
N GLY A 96 -0.29 -0.62 -3.53
CA GLY A 96 -1.43 0.21 -3.87
C GLY A 96 -1.00 1.66 -4.01
N HIS A 97 -1.28 2.28 -5.15
CA HIS A 97 -0.94 3.67 -5.42
C HIS A 97 -2.21 4.48 -5.69
N PRO A 98 -2.49 5.53 -4.89
CA PRO A 98 -3.71 6.34 -5.05
C PRO A 98 -3.52 7.45 -6.10
N GLY A 99 -3.17 7.06 -7.31
CA GLY A 99 -3.00 7.90 -8.48
C GLY A 99 -3.19 7.08 -9.75
N LEU A 100 -3.91 7.64 -10.72
CA LEU A 100 -4.19 6.97 -11.99
C LEU A 100 -3.00 7.09 -12.94
N ILE A 101 -1.90 6.41 -12.59
CA ILE A 101 -0.63 6.48 -13.32
C ILE A 101 -0.69 5.87 -14.72
N THR A 102 -1.72 5.09 -15.00
CA THR A 102 -1.99 4.54 -16.34
C THR A 102 -2.34 5.62 -17.36
N GLU A 103 -2.98 6.71 -16.93
CA GLU A 103 -3.32 7.85 -17.77
C GLU A 103 -2.49 9.09 -17.49
N TYR A 104 -2.04 9.26 -16.24
CA TYR A 104 -1.28 10.42 -15.76
C TYR A 104 0.05 9.98 -15.14
N PRO A 105 1.10 9.75 -15.95
CA PRO A 105 2.41 9.30 -15.45
C PRO A 105 3.02 10.24 -14.41
N GLU A 106 2.67 11.54 -14.44
CA GLU A 106 3.09 12.54 -13.47
C GLU A 106 2.62 12.25 -12.05
N LEU A 107 1.62 11.38 -11.88
CA LEU A 107 1.13 10.96 -10.56
C LEU A 107 1.99 9.86 -9.90
N LYS A 108 3.04 9.41 -10.56
CA LYS A 108 4.03 8.50 -9.93
C LYS A 108 4.77 9.22 -8.80
N GLY A 109 5.19 8.46 -7.81
CA GLY A 109 5.94 9.00 -6.67
C GLY A 109 5.06 9.53 -5.56
N LYS A 110 5.57 10.54 -4.86
CA LYS A 110 4.94 11.09 -3.64
C LYS A 110 3.70 11.93 -3.93
N ASP A 111 2.76 11.90 -2.97
CA ASP A 111 1.58 12.77 -2.90
C ASP A 111 0.72 12.80 -4.18
N PRO A 112 0.37 11.64 -4.75
CA PRO A 112 -0.38 11.60 -6.00
C PRO A 112 -1.78 12.23 -5.88
N GLN A 113 -2.42 12.17 -4.71
CA GLN A 113 -3.72 12.80 -4.48
C GLN A 113 -3.60 14.32 -4.54
N GLN A 114 -2.62 14.89 -3.86
CA GLN A 114 -2.39 16.33 -3.86
C GLN A 114 -2.00 16.81 -5.27
N LYS A 115 -1.16 16.06 -5.96
CA LYS A 115 -0.77 16.36 -7.35
C LYS A 115 -1.98 16.41 -8.28
N ALA A 116 -2.86 15.42 -8.19
CA ALA A 116 -4.08 15.40 -9.01
C ALA A 116 -4.97 16.60 -8.74
N PHE A 117 -5.11 16.99 -7.47
CA PHE A 117 -5.85 18.18 -7.07
C PHE A 117 -5.21 19.45 -7.61
N ASP A 118 -3.91 19.63 -7.41
CA ASP A 118 -3.16 20.84 -7.82
C ASP A 118 -3.14 21.00 -9.35
N LEU A 119 -3.10 19.91 -10.10
CA LEU A 119 -3.18 19.91 -11.56
C LEU A 119 -4.60 20.16 -12.09
N GLY A 120 -5.60 20.18 -11.21
CA GLY A 120 -6.99 20.36 -11.61
C GLY A 120 -7.52 19.24 -12.50
N LEU A 121 -7.07 18.01 -12.29
CA LEU A 121 -7.52 16.88 -13.10
C LEU A 121 -9.01 16.58 -12.86
N ASP A 122 -9.72 16.20 -13.90
CA ASP A 122 -11.12 15.80 -13.82
C ASP A 122 -11.27 14.35 -13.33
N PHE A 123 -10.23 13.55 -13.52
CA PHE A 123 -10.20 12.13 -13.14
C PHE A 123 -8.90 11.79 -12.41
N SER A 124 -8.99 10.83 -11.53
CA SER A 124 -7.86 10.10 -11.00
C SER A 124 -8.30 8.66 -10.73
N GLY A 125 -7.65 7.97 -9.85
CA GLY A 125 -7.99 6.60 -9.50
C GLY A 125 -6.90 5.95 -8.68
N CYS A 126 -7.02 4.65 -8.52
CA CYS A 126 -6.04 3.84 -7.82
C CYS A 126 -5.58 2.69 -8.70
N VAL A 127 -4.35 2.27 -8.48
CA VAL A 127 -3.78 1.09 -9.13
C VAL A 127 -3.16 0.16 -8.10
N ILE A 128 -3.12 -1.13 -8.42
CA ILE A 128 -2.27 -2.09 -7.74
C ILE A 128 -1.25 -2.56 -8.77
N HIS A 129 0.02 -2.40 -8.45
CA HIS A 129 1.12 -2.78 -9.32
C HIS A 129 2.13 -3.66 -8.61
N LYS A 130 2.85 -4.45 -9.39
CA LYS A 130 4.00 -5.21 -8.90
C LYS A 130 5.13 -4.25 -8.57
N VAL A 131 5.77 -4.45 -7.42
CA VAL A 131 6.90 -3.63 -7.00
C VAL A 131 8.18 -4.16 -7.66
N THR A 132 8.89 -3.26 -8.33
CA THR A 132 10.18 -3.49 -8.98
C THR A 132 11.18 -2.46 -8.47
N GLU A 133 12.39 -2.45 -9.02
CA GLU A 133 13.42 -1.47 -8.67
C GLU A 133 13.02 -0.02 -9.01
N GLY A 134 12.17 0.16 -10.03
CA GLY A 134 11.67 1.48 -10.43
C GLY A 134 10.48 1.93 -9.59
N VAL A 135 10.38 3.24 -9.35
CA VAL A 135 9.27 3.82 -8.57
C VAL A 135 7.98 3.79 -9.39
N ASP A 136 6.98 3.03 -8.91
CA ASP A 136 5.65 2.90 -9.52
C ASP A 136 5.68 2.50 -11.01
N GLU A 137 6.70 1.73 -11.41
CA GLU A 137 6.94 1.32 -12.81
C GLU A 137 6.62 -0.14 -13.09
N GLY A 138 6.26 -0.91 -12.08
CA GLY A 138 5.93 -2.33 -12.26
C GLY A 138 4.61 -2.56 -12.99
N GLU A 139 4.39 -3.80 -13.40
CA GLU A 139 3.16 -4.23 -14.05
C GLU A 139 1.92 -3.87 -13.23
N ILE A 140 0.93 -3.26 -13.88
CA ILE A 140 -0.36 -2.91 -13.27
C ILE A 140 -1.27 -4.14 -13.30
N LEU A 141 -1.70 -4.61 -12.13
CA LEU A 141 -2.58 -5.77 -11.97
C LEU A 141 -4.05 -5.38 -11.87
N ARG A 142 -4.32 -4.22 -11.27
CA ARG A 142 -5.68 -3.68 -11.08
C ARG A 142 -5.62 -2.17 -11.21
N SER A 143 -6.66 -1.60 -11.77
CA SER A 143 -6.82 -0.15 -11.80
C SER A 143 -8.30 0.22 -11.77
N ARG A 144 -8.61 1.37 -11.21
CA ARG A 144 -9.97 1.92 -11.19
C ARG A 144 -9.92 3.43 -11.31
N LYS A 145 -10.60 3.96 -12.31
CA LYS A 145 -10.75 5.38 -12.58
C LYS A 145 -11.99 5.94 -11.88
N VAL A 146 -11.89 7.17 -11.41
CA VAL A 146 -13.01 7.88 -10.79
C VAL A 146 -12.97 9.36 -11.16
N SER A 147 -14.16 9.98 -11.29
CA SER A 147 -14.26 11.44 -11.42
C SER A 147 -13.91 12.11 -10.10
N ILE A 148 -13.02 13.10 -10.16
CA ILE A 148 -12.65 13.95 -9.03
C ILE A 148 -12.99 15.42 -9.27
N LYS A 149 -13.70 15.71 -10.37
CA LYS A 149 -14.07 17.06 -10.75
C LYS A 149 -14.91 17.73 -9.67
N GLY A 150 -14.49 18.92 -9.26
CA GLY A 150 -15.21 19.71 -8.28
C GLY A 150 -15.12 19.23 -6.84
N LEU A 151 -14.32 18.20 -6.56
CA LEU A 151 -14.12 17.71 -5.18
C LEU A 151 -13.19 18.63 -4.41
N GLU A 152 -13.51 18.83 -3.13
CA GLU A 152 -12.56 19.37 -2.16
C GLU A 152 -11.46 18.34 -1.90
N ILE A 153 -10.30 18.79 -1.42
CA ILE A 153 -9.15 17.91 -1.20
C ILE A 153 -9.46 16.76 -0.23
N GLY A 154 -10.21 17.02 0.83
CA GLY A 154 -10.61 15.99 1.79
C GLY A 154 -11.52 14.92 1.17
N GLU A 155 -12.46 15.34 0.32
CA GLU A 155 -13.33 14.41 -0.41
C GLU A 155 -12.55 13.56 -1.40
N LEU A 156 -11.55 14.15 -2.07
CA LEU A 156 -10.67 13.46 -3.00
C LEU A 156 -9.88 12.35 -2.28
N PHE A 157 -9.25 12.66 -1.16
CA PHE A 157 -8.56 11.66 -0.33
C PHE A 157 -9.49 10.54 0.09
N HIS A 158 -10.71 10.89 0.53
CA HIS A 158 -11.69 9.90 0.97
C HIS A 158 -12.11 8.95 -0.14
N ILE A 159 -12.46 9.47 -1.33
CA ILE A 159 -12.90 8.63 -2.43
C ILE A 159 -11.78 7.71 -2.94
N LEU A 160 -10.55 8.21 -3.04
CA LEU A 160 -9.42 7.39 -3.46
C LEU A 160 -9.09 6.32 -2.43
N HIS A 161 -9.21 6.61 -1.15
CA HIS A 161 -9.06 5.60 -0.09
C HIS A 161 -10.10 4.48 -0.24
N SER A 162 -11.36 4.82 -0.42
CA SER A 162 -12.44 3.84 -0.61
C SER A 162 -12.22 2.96 -1.83
N ILE A 163 -11.76 3.55 -2.93
CA ILE A 163 -11.43 2.81 -4.16
C ILE A 163 -10.25 1.89 -3.94
N SER A 164 -9.21 2.34 -3.26
CA SER A 164 -8.04 1.54 -2.93
C SER A 164 -8.43 0.31 -2.11
N VAL A 165 -9.23 0.49 -1.07
CA VAL A 165 -9.75 -0.62 -0.26
C VAL A 165 -10.49 -1.64 -1.12
N SER A 166 -11.39 -1.17 -1.99
CA SER A 166 -12.14 -2.04 -2.90
C SER A 166 -11.24 -2.82 -3.85
N LEU A 167 -10.22 -2.16 -4.42
CA LEU A 167 -9.25 -2.84 -5.30
C LEU A 167 -8.46 -3.92 -4.57
N TRP A 168 -8.02 -3.65 -3.35
CA TRP A 168 -7.30 -4.64 -2.55
C TRP A 168 -8.17 -5.83 -2.20
N VAL A 169 -9.43 -5.60 -1.85
CA VAL A 169 -10.37 -6.70 -1.59
C VAL A 169 -10.52 -7.58 -2.83
N ASP A 170 -10.72 -6.98 -4.00
CA ASP A 170 -10.84 -7.71 -5.26
C ASP A 170 -9.54 -8.48 -5.60
N PHE A 171 -8.39 -7.87 -5.39
CA PHE A 171 -7.09 -8.48 -5.64
C PHE A 171 -6.81 -9.68 -4.71
N LEU A 172 -7.10 -9.54 -3.42
CA LEU A 172 -6.79 -10.55 -2.40
C LEU A 172 -7.79 -11.70 -2.36
N LYS A 173 -8.99 -11.55 -2.93
CA LYS A 173 -9.97 -12.63 -3.07
C LYS A 173 -9.55 -13.69 -4.09
N ASN A 174 -8.77 -13.28 -5.07
CA ASN A 174 -8.27 -14.14 -6.13
C ASN A 174 -6.88 -14.64 -5.78
#